data_4bee1d5ac52f6a73d28ea31b7ea700eb
#
_entry.id   4bee1d5ac52f6a73d28ea31b7ea700eb
#
_cell.length_a   1.000
_cell.length_b   1.000
_cell.length_c   1.000
_cell.angle_alpha   90.00
_cell.angle_beta   90.00
_cell.angle_gamma   90.00
#
_symmetry.space_group_name_H-M   'P 1'
#
loop_
_entity.id
_entity.type
_entity.pdbx_description
1 polymer ?
#
loop_
_entity_poly.entity_id
_entity_poly.type
_entity_poly.pdbx_seq_one_letter_code
_entity_poly.pdbx_strand_id
1 'polypeptide(L)'
;MEVSEDFTITLSLGQQPLSITIRREDEEAYRAAEKLINQRYNSYAAQYPDQGNEIYLCMAALSIALSLKKNEFRNDTQPFVDSMKRMLDTLDETLGTKAQ
;
A
#
# COMPACT_ATOMS: atom_id res chain seq x y z
N MET A 1 -7.84 -31.85 -2.31
CA MET A 1 -7.68 -31.63 -2.10
C MET A 1 -7.27 -31.06 -1.76
N GLU A 2 -7.05 -30.79 -1.57
CA GLU A 2 -6.69 -30.22 -1.16
C GLU A 2 -6.21 -29.64 -0.73
N VAL A 3 -6.22 -29.52 -0.52
CA VAL A 3 -5.77 -29.19 -0.05
C VAL A 3 -5.46 -28.29 0.53
N SER A 4 -5.74 -28.37 1.51
CA SER A 4 -5.61 -27.21 1.99
C SER A 4 -4.38 -26.67 1.89
N GLU A 5 -4.27 -25.62 1.44
CA GLU A 5 -3.07 -25.03 1.16
C GLU A 5 -2.81 -23.85 2.05
N ASP A 6 -3.44 -23.82 3.20
CA ASP A 6 -3.24 -22.74 4.13
C ASP A 6 -1.87 -22.87 4.78
N PHE A 7 -1.19 -21.75 4.93
CA PHE A 7 0.09 -21.75 5.66
C PHE A 7 0.34 -20.34 6.19
N THR A 8 1.25 -20.27 7.14
CA THR A 8 1.51 -19.01 7.83
C THR A 8 2.76 -18.35 7.25
N ILE A 9 2.64 -17.07 6.97
CA ILE A 9 3.79 -16.30 6.53
C ILE A 9 3.93 -15.10 7.45
N THR A 10 5.13 -14.55 7.49
CA THR A 10 5.38 -13.34 8.27
C THR A 10 5.71 -12.22 7.30
N LEU A 11 4.94 -11.16 7.38
CA LEU A 11 5.19 -9.96 6.61
C LEU A 11 5.83 -8.93 7.52
N SER A 12 6.58 -8.03 6.92
CA SER A 12 7.15 -6.94 7.67
C SER A 12 6.61 -5.66 7.05
N LEU A 13 5.74 -4.98 7.78
CA LEU A 13 5.12 -3.75 7.29
C LEU A 13 5.71 -2.58 8.05
N GLY A 14 6.55 -1.81 7.36
CA GLY A 14 7.33 -0.81 8.04
C GLY A 14 8.27 -1.51 8.99
N GLN A 15 8.13 -1.23 10.27
CA GLN A 15 8.95 -1.89 11.26
C GLN A 15 8.15 -2.89 12.08
N GLN A 16 6.95 -3.24 11.60
CA GLN A 16 6.06 -4.08 12.34
C GLN A 16 5.93 -5.45 11.69
N PRO A 17 6.34 -6.52 12.37
CA PRO A 17 6.15 -7.87 11.82
C PRO A 17 4.69 -8.29 12.02
N LEU A 18 4.19 -9.03 11.06
CA LEU A 18 2.81 -9.49 11.10
C LEU A 18 2.77 -10.91 10.56
N SER A 19 2.33 -11.84 11.38
CA SER A 19 2.19 -13.23 10.95
C SER A 19 0.73 -13.49 10.62
N ILE A 20 0.48 -14.01 9.44
CA ILE A 20 -0.87 -14.29 9.00
C ILE A 20 -0.91 -15.65 8.32
N THR A 21 -2.08 -16.25 8.36
CA THR A 21 -2.29 -17.52 7.69
C THR A 21 -3.07 -17.26 6.42
N ILE A 22 -2.54 -17.71 5.31
CA ILE A 22 -3.11 -17.44 4.01
C ILE A 22 -3.16 -18.73 3.20
N ARG A 23 -3.84 -18.67 2.07
CA ARG A 23 -3.79 -19.76 1.13
C ARG A 23 -2.52 -19.62 0.33
N ARG A 24 -1.92 -20.75 0.03
CA ARG A 24 -0.66 -20.75 -0.70
C ARG A 24 -0.78 -20.04 -2.05
N GLU A 25 -1.91 -20.16 -2.69
CA GLU A 25 -2.11 -19.53 -4.00
C GLU A 25 -2.14 -18.00 -3.91
N ASP A 26 -2.35 -17.47 -2.72
CA ASP A 26 -2.41 -16.01 -2.53
C ASP A 26 -1.09 -15.41 -2.10
N GLU A 27 -0.07 -16.23 -1.90
CA GLU A 27 1.19 -15.71 -1.36
C GLU A 27 1.78 -14.59 -2.20
N GLU A 28 1.74 -14.74 -3.50
CA GLU A 28 2.32 -13.74 -4.37
C GLU A 28 1.63 -12.39 -4.18
N ALA A 29 0.30 -12.42 -4.05
CA ALA A 29 -0.44 -11.19 -3.86
C ALA A 29 -0.12 -10.54 -2.52
N TYR A 30 0.02 -11.34 -1.47
CA TYR A 30 0.37 -10.79 -0.16
C TYR A 30 1.78 -10.21 -0.16
N ARG A 31 2.72 -10.88 -0.85
CA ARG A 31 4.07 -10.34 -0.92
C ARG A 31 4.12 -9.04 -1.71
N ALA A 32 3.33 -8.96 -2.78
CA ALA A 32 3.25 -7.74 -3.55
C ALA A 32 2.64 -6.60 -2.73
N ALA A 33 1.64 -6.92 -1.92
CA ALA A 33 1.02 -5.93 -1.05
C ALA A 33 2.02 -5.44 -0.01
N GLU A 34 2.79 -6.34 0.57
CA GLU A 34 3.82 -5.98 1.52
C GLU A 34 4.81 -4.99 0.89
N LYS A 35 5.22 -5.28 -0.31
CA LYS A 35 6.17 -4.43 -1.01
C LYS A 35 5.60 -3.04 -1.25
N LEU A 36 4.34 -2.99 -1.65
CA LEU A 36 3.70 -1.71 -1.91
C LEU A 36 3.60 -0.87 -0.64
N ILE A 37 3.18 -1.50 0.45
CA ILE A 37 3.06 -0.78 1.72
C ILE A 37 4.42 -0.23 2.14
N ASN A 38 5.47 -1.06 2.00
CA ASN A 38 6.79 -0.62 2.42
C ASN A 38 7.35 0.48 1.53
N GLN A 39 7.03 0.45 0.24
CA GLN A 39 7.43 1.53 -0.64
C GLN A 39 6.81 2.85 -0.20
N ARG A 40 5.52 2.83 0.12
CA ARG A 40 4.85 4.05 0.56
C ARG A 40 5.38 4.49 1.91
N TYR A 41 5.59 3.53 2.80
CA TYR A 41 6.16 3.81 4.11
C TYR A 41 7.50 4.53 3.98
N ASN A 42 8.39 3.97 3.18
CA ASN A 42 9.73 4.54 3.04
C ASN A 42 9.69 5.92 2.41
N SER A 43 8.79 6.12 1.48
CA SER A 43 8.65 7.41 0.84
C SER A 43 8.23 8.47 1.84
N TYR A 44 7.25 8.15 2.67
CA TYR A 44 6.80 9.13 3.66
C TYR A 44 7.81 9.32 4.78
N ALA A 45 8.51 8.26 5.17
CA ALA A 45 9.54 8.39 6.19
C ALA A 45 10.64 9.33 5.71
N ALA A 46 10.95 9.30 4.43
CA ALA A 46 11.97 10.19 3.87
C ALA A 46 11.47 11.62 3.78
N GLN A 47 10.19 11.80 3.45
CA GLN A 47 9.64 13.13 3.29
C GLN A 47 9.29 13.83 4.59
N TYR A 48 8.86 13.08 5.58
CA TYR A 48 8.38 13.66 6.83
C TYR A 48 9.10 13.02 8.00
N PRO A 49 10.33 13.43 8.28
CA PRO A 49 11.11 12.78 9.34
C PRO A 49 10.49 12.97 10.71
N ASP A 50 10.82 12.04 11.59
CA ASP A 50 10.46 12.12 13.00
C ASP A 50 8.98 11.94 13.31
N GLN A 51 8.26 11.21 12.49
CA GLN A 51 6.84 10.99 12.76
C GLN A 51 6.55 9.67 13.46
N GLY A 52 7.46 8.74 13.41
CA GLY A 52 7.24 7.46 14.06
C GLY A 52 6.59 6.43 13.15
N ASN A 53 6.74 5.19 13.54
CA ASN A 53 6.31 4.05 12.73
C ASN A 53 4.81 4.04 12.47
N GLU A 54 4.03 4.32 13.49
CA GLU A 54 2.58 4.25 13.35
C GLU A 54 2.05 5.28 12.37
N ILE A 55 2.62 6.47 12.42
CA ILE A 55 2.18 7.53 11.51
C ILE A 55 2.51 7.18 10.08
N TYR A 56 3.72 6.65 9.83
CA TYR A 56 4.10 6.27 8.48
C TYR A 56 3.22 5.15 7.94
N LEU A 57 2.84 4.20 8.81
CA LEU A 57 1.95 3.15 8.38
C LEU A 57 0.56 3.69 8.06
N CYS A 58 0.09 4.64 8.86
CA CYS A 58 -1.19 5.29 8.58
C CYS A 58 -1.14 6.03 7.25
N MET A 59 -0.05 6.75 6.99
CA MET A 59 0.10 7.46 5.72
C MET A 59 0.09 6.49 4.55
N ALA A 60 0.82 5.39 4.69
CA ALA A 60 0.88 4.38 3.64
C ALA A 60 -0.52 3.79 3.38
N ALA A 61 -1.22 3.45 4.45
CA ALA A 61 -2.54 2.87 4.31
C ALA A 61 -3.51 3.84 3.66
N LEU A 62 -3.49 5.08 4.09
CA LEU A 62 -4.38 6.09 3.52
C LEU A 62 -4.08 6.31 2.04
N SER A 63 -2.81 6.39 1.70
CA SER A 63 -2.40 6.62 0.34
C SER A 63 -2.89 5.51 -0.59
N ILE A 64 -2.77 4.27 -0.15
CA ILE A 64 -3.18 3.13 -0.95
C ILE A 64 -4.70 3.09 -1.07
N ALA A 65 -5.39 3.29 0.04
CA ALA A 65 -6.84 3.27 0.04
C ALA A 65 -7.40 4.40 -0.83
N LEU A 66 -6.78 5.56 -0.76
CA LEU A 66 -7.23 6.70 -1.57
C LEU A 66 -7.04 6.42 -3.05
N SER A 67 -5.93 5.82 -3.42
CA SER A 67 -5.70 5.44 -4.82
C SER A 67 -6.77 4.48 -5.31
N LEU A 68 -7.11 3.51 -4.46
CA LEU A 68 -8.12 2.54 -4.81
C LEU A 68 -9.48 3.21 -5.02
N LYS A 69 -9.85 4.11 -4.12
CA LYS A 69 -11.14 4.78 -4.22
C LYS A 69 -11.22 5.72 -5.40
N LYS A 70 -10.14 6.42 -5.68
CA LYS A 70 -10.12 7.29 -6.85
C LYS A 70 -10.24 6.48 -8.13
N ASN A 71 -9.68 5.29 -8.15
CA ASN A 71 -9.80 4.43 -9.31
C ASN A 71 -11.26 4.00 -9.50
N GLU A 72 -11.96 3.68 -8.42
CA GLU A 72 -13.36 3.30 -8.49
C GLU A 72 -14.21 4.44 -9.02
N PHE A 73 -13.96 5.65 -8.53
CA PHE A 73 -14.75 6.79 -8.96
C PHE A 73 -14.49 7.16 -10.41
N ARG A 74 -13.28 6.90 -10.91
CA ARG A 74 -12.98 7.27 -12.20
C ARG A 74 -13.56 6.38 -13.20
N ASN A 75 -13.74 5.16 -12.91
CA ASN A 75 -14.46 4.37 -13.76
C ASN A 75 -13.91 4.09 -15.04
N ASP A 76 -12.86 4.12 -15.31
CA ASP A 76 -12.41 3.46 -16.19
C ASP A 76 -12.45 3.45 -17.55
N THR A 77 -12.76 4.39 -18.14
CA THR A 77 -12.59 4.47 -19.53
C THR A 77 -11.18 4.82 -19.90
N GLN A 78 -10.34 5.12 -18.93
CA GLN A 78 -8.96 5.45 -19.22
C GLN A 78 -8.07 4.25 -19.08
N PRO A 79 -6.97 4.20 -19.79
CA PRO A 79 -6.01 3.11 -19.60
C PRO A 79 -5.61 3.02 -18.16
N PHE A 80 -5.48 1.80 -17.70
CA PHE A 80 -5.16 1.55 -16.30
C PHE A 80 -3.88 2.28 -15.86
N VAL A 81 -2.86 2.22 -16.70
CA VAL A 81 -1.58 2.83 -16.36
C VAL A 81 -1.72 4.33 -16.20
N ASP A 82 -2.45 4.98 -17.11
CA ASP A 82 -2.65 6.41 -17.01
C ASP A 82 -3.43 6.79 -15.77
N SER A 83 -4.44 6.02 -15.44
CA SER A 83 -5.23 6.26 -14.25
C SER A 83 -4.37 6.17 -13.01
N MET A 84 -3.57 5.13 -12.91
CA MET A 84 -2.70 4.94 -11.77
C MET A 84 -1.72 6.08 -11.62
N LYS A 85 -1.12 6.47 -12.72
CA LYS A 85 -0.14 7.53 -12.68
C LYS A 85 -0.76 8.83 -12.19
N ARG A 86 -1.94 9.15 -12.70
CA ARG A 86 -2.62 10.36 -12.30
C ARG A 86 -3.01 10.34 -10.83
N MET A 87 -3.46 9.20 -10.36
CA MET A 87 -3.84 9.10 -8.97
C MET A 87 -2.65 9.26 -8.04
N LEU A 88 -1.53 8.68 -8.42
CA LEU A 88 -0.33 8.81 -7.61
C LEU A 88 0.15 10.26 -7.56
N ASP A 89 0.12 10.94 -8.70
CA ASP A 89 0.51 12.33 -8.74
C ASP A 89 -0.40 13.19 -7.88
N THR A 90 -1.70 12.96 -7.96
CA THR A 90 -2.67 13.71 -7.18
C THR A 90 -2.46 13.49 -5.69
N LEU A 91 -2.20 12.25 -5.31
CA LEU A 91 -2.00 11.92 -3.92
C LEU A 91 -0.75 12.60 -3.36
N ASP A 92 0.34 12.54 -4.12
CA ASP A 92 1.57 13.18 -3.69
C ASP A 92 1.37 14.67 -3.52
N GLU A 93 0.66 15.28 -4.44
CA GLU A 93 0.38 16.69 -4.37
C GLU A 93 -0.42 17.05 -3.13
N THR A 94 -1.44 16.26 -2.83
CA THR A 94 -2.29 16.50 -1.68
C THR A 94 -1.52 16.38 -0.38
N LEU A 95 -0.76 15.30 -0.25
CA LEU A 95 -0.03 15.07 1.00
C LEU A 95 1.17 16.01 1.13
N GLY A 96 1.82 16.31 0.02
CA GLY A 96 2.93 17.24 0.03
C GLY A 96 2.47 18.62 0.46
N THR A 97 1.31 19.05 -0.03
CA THR A 97 0.77 20.35 0.34
C THR A 97 0.48 20.41 1.83
N LYS A 98 -0.06 19.33 2.37
CA LYS A 98 -0.36 19.35 3.79
C LYS A 98 0.86 19.40 4.66
N ALA A 99 1.98 18.95 4.17
CA ALA A 99 3.21 18.97 4.93
C ALA A 99 3.77 20.37 5.06
N GLN A 100 3.30 21.24 4.25
CA GLN A 100 3.78 22.62 4.30
C GLN A 100 2.85 23.45 5.15
#